data_5abced1bd7c03bf1b2018c29bdc546a8
#
_entry.id   5abced1bd7c03bf1b2018c29bdc546a8
#
_cell.length_a   1.000
_cell.length_b   1.000
_cell.length_c   1.000
_cell.angle_alpha   90.00
_cell.angle_beta   90.00
_cell.angle_gamma   90.00
#
_symmetry.space_group_name_H-M   'P 1'
#
loop_
_entity.id
_entity.type
_entity.pdbx_description
1 polymer ?
#
loop_
_entity_poly.entity_id
_entity_poly.type
_entity_poly.pdbx_seq_one_letter_code
_entity_poly.pdbx_strand_id
1 'polypeptide(L)'
;MSEMTPAAAGYYFPAEFALHTATWLSWPHNPDTWPGKINTIYPSYAAFIKVLTTGEYVHINVADAHMEQQARMLLQQHEVNMDRVRFFHHPTNDAWCRDHGPAFLINPDSRQPKVIVDWGHNAWGGKYPPFDLDDVIPSRIGEAYQIPVYHPGIIMEGGSVDFNGAGALITSTSCLLNPNRNPHLSKREIEQYLVDYYGVQQIL
;
A
#
# COMPACT_ATOMS: atom_id res chain seq x y z
N MET A 1 -21.29 17.54 -10.18
CA MET A 1 -20.04 18.27 -9.91
C MET A 1 -18.96 17.22 -9.85
N SER A 2 -17.90 17.31 -10.63
CA SER A 2 -16.76 16.38 -10.49
C SER A 2 -16.16 16.59 -9.10
N GLU A 3 -15.95 15.50 -8.39
CA GLU A 3 -15.30 15.52 -7.08
C GLU A 3 -13.89 16.12 -7.23
N MET A 4 -13.49 17.00 -6.30
CA MET A 4 -12.18 17.67 -6.36
C MET A 4 -11.09 16.61 -6.15
N THR A 5 -10.12 16.55 -7.07
CA THR A 5 -9.01 15.59 -6.95
C THR A 5 -8.06 15.95 -5.82
N PRO A 6 -7.29 14.99 -5.27
CA PRO A 6 -6.31 15.27 -4.23
C PRO A 6 -5.32 16.37 -4.61
N ALA A 7 -4.78 16.36 -5.84
CA ALA A 7 -3.85 17.37 -6.32
C ALA A 7 -4.50 18.78 -6.37
N ALA A 8 -5.76 18.88 -6.84
CA ALA A 8 -6.50 20.14 -6.84
C ALA A 8 -6.75 20.67 -5.40
N ALA A 9 -6.80 19.77 -4.40
CA ALA A 9 -6.89 20.11 -2.98
C ALA A 9 -5.51 20.34 -2.32
N GLY A 10 -4.42 20.37 -3.09
CA GLY A 10 -3.07 20.65 -2.63
C GLY A 10 -2.34 19.49 -1.97
N TYR A 11 -2.84 18.26 -2.14
CA TYR A 11 -2.13 17.07 -1.67
C TYR A 11 -1.11 16.58 -2.69
N TYR A 12 -0.02 15.99 -2.19
CA TYR A 12 1.01 15.38 -3.00
C TYR A 12 1.55 14.11 -2.35
N PHE A 13 2.17 13.23 -3.15
CA PHE A 13 2.81 12.02 -2.64
C PHE A 13 4.24 12.35 -2.20
N PRO A 14 4.60 12.08 -0.92
CA PRO A 14 5.95 12.36 -0.40
C PRO A 14 6.98 11.37 -0.97
N ALA A 15 8.26 11.70 -0.85
CA ALA A 15 9.34 10.75 -1.14
C ALA A 15 9.29 9.57 -0.17
N GLU A 16 9.68 8.38 -0.62
CA GLU A 16 9.76 7.20 0.26
C GLU A 16 10.73 7.36 1.43
N PHE A 17 11.78 8.14 1.23
CA PHE A 17 12.77 8.47 2.27
C PHE A 17 12.35 9.64 3.18
N ALA A 18 11.14 10.19 3.03
CA ALA A 18 10.58 11.13 4.00
C ALA A 18 10.38 10.44 5.36
N LEU A 19 10.31 11.21 6.44
CA LEU A 19 10.14 10.66 7.79
C LEU A 19 8.81 9.89 7.89
N HIS A 20 8.91 8.61 8.18
CA HIS A 20 7.77 7.72 8.38
C HIS A 20 7.31 7.72 9.83
N THR A 21 6.00 7.70 10.04
CA THR A 21 5.39 7.40 11.35
C THR A 21 5.25 5.89 11.54
N ALA A 22 4.88 5.19 10.46
CA ALA A 22 4.67 3.75 10.45
C ALA A 22 4.81 3.17 9.03
N THR A 23 5.19 1.91 8.97
CA THR A 23 5.13 1.07 7.75
C THR A 23 3.98 0.06 7.90
N TRP A 24 3.15 -0.05 6.85
CA TRP A 24 2.10 -1.06 6.75
C TRP A 24 2.61 -2.33 6.08
N LEU A 25 2.25 -3.46 6.66
CA LEU A 25 2.55 -4.79 6.17
C LEU A 25 1.29 -5.67 6.20
N SER A 26 1.26 -6.73 5.40
CA SER A 26 0.29 -7.83 5.52
C SER A 26 1.03 -9.10 5.91
N TRP A 27 0.52 -9.84 6.92
CA TRP A 27 1.21 -11.02 7.42
C TRP A 27 1.24 -12.13 6.36
N PRO A 28 2.43 -12.71 6.06
CA PRO A 28 2.54 -13.82 5.10
C PRO A 28 1.75 -15.03 5.58
N HIS A 29 0.81 -15.51 4.77
CA HIS A 29 -0.04 -16.65 5.14
C HIS A 29 -0.41 -17.56 3.97
N ASN A 30 -0.28 -17.08 2.73
CA ASN A 30 -0.66 -17.83 1.54
C ASN A 30 0.42 -18.87 1.18
N PRO A 31 0.15 -20.20 1.32
CA PRO A 31 1.14 -21.23 0.99
C PRO A 31 1.44 -21.34 -0.51
N ASP A 32 0.53 -20.88 -1.37
CA ASP A 32 0.72 -20.94 -2.82
C ASP A 32 1.72 -19.88 -3.31
N THR A 33 1.86 -18.78 -2.58
CA THR A 33 2.89 -17.76 -2.83
C THR A 33 4.29 -18.26 -2.49
N TRP A 34 4.40 -19.08 -1.45
CA TRP A 34 5.69 -19.68 -1.02
C TRP A 34 5.59 -21.21 -0.91
N PRO A 35 5.47 -21.95 -2.02
CA PRO A 35 5.26 -23.40 -1.99
C PRO A 35 6.35 -24.13 -1.19
N GLY A 36 5.96 -24.75 -0.09
CA GLY A 36 6.87 -25.48 0.81
C GLY A 36 7.90 -24.61 1.57
N LYS A 37 7.81 -23.26 1.47
CA LYS A 37 8.80 -22.34 2.03
C LYS A 37 8.24 -21.33 3.04
N ILE A 38 6.95 -21.29 3.29
CA ILE A 38 6.34 -20.28 4.15
C ILE A 38 6.99 -20.22 5.55
N ASN A 39 7.35 -21.36 6.12
CA ASN A 39 8.02 -21.42 7.42
C ASN A 39 9.45 -20.82 7.38
N THR A 40 10.10 -20.75 6.22
CA THR A 40 11.42 -20.14 6.06
C THR A 40 11.33 -18.63 5.84
N ILE A 41 10.16 -18.12 5.46
CA ILE A 41 9.90 -16.69 5.30
C ILE A 41 9.76 -16.00 6.65
N TYR A 42 9.13 -16.64 7.62
CA TYR A 42 8.83 -16.03 8.92
C TYR A 42 10.06 -15.46 9.66
N PRO A 43 11.21 -16.15 9.76
CA PRO A 43 12.40 -15.56 10.39
C PRO A 43 12.91 -14.32 9.69
N SER A 44 12.91 -14.33 8.34
CA SER A 44 13.34 -13.18 7.54
C SER A 44 12.37 -12.01 7.69
N TYR A 45 11.08 -12.29 7.73
CA TYR A 45 10.04 -11.30 7.93
C TYR A 45 10.10 -10.68 9.33
N ALA A 46 10.33 -11.50 10.36
CA ALA A 46 10.55 -11.02 11.73
C ALA A 46 11.82 -10.16 11.84
N ALA A 47 12.92 -10.55 11.16
CA ALA A 47 14.13 -9.75 11.13
C ALA A 47 13.92 -8.39 10.45
N PHE A 48 13.14 -8.35 9.36
CA PHE A 48 12.75 -7.10 8.70
C PHE A 48 11.94 -6.20 9.64
N ILE A 49 10.90 -6.75 10.31
CA ILE A 49 10.08 -6.00 11.29
C ILE A 49 10.95 -5.52 12.46
N LYS A 50 11.91 -6.33 12.94
CA LYS A 50 12.83 -5.95 14.01
C LYS A 50 13.62 -4.69 13.65
N VAL A 51 14.10 -4.60 12.40
CA VAL A 51 14.82 -3.42 11.93
C VAL A 51 13.89 -2.21 11.84
N LEU A 52 12.70 -2.35 11.25
CA LEU A 52 11.73 -1.26 11.15
C LEU A 52 11.35 -0.69 12.52
N THR A 53 11.13 -1.55 13.51
CA THR A 53 10.76 -1.11 14.87
C THR A 53 11.86 -0.37 15.63
N THR A 54 13.06 -0.22 15.07
CA THR A 54 14.08 0.68 15.62
C THR A 54 13.77 2.16 15.36
N GLY A 55 13.12 2.47 14.23
CA GLY A 55 12.85 3.84 13.77
C GLY A 55 11.38 4.24 13.80
N GLU A 56 10.45 3.31 13.52
CA GLU A 56 9.05 3.61 13.29
C GLU A 56 8.12 2.54 13.85
N TYR A 57 6.81 2.81 13.83
CA TYR A 57 5.80 1.79 14.11
C TYR A 57 5.64 0.85 12.90
N VAL A 58 5.27 -0.40 13.18
CA VAL A 58 4.89 -1.37 12.15
C VAL A 58 3.44 -1.77 12.36
N HIS A 59 2.62 -1.56 11.35
CA HIS A 59 1.22 -1.93 11.31
C HIS A 59 1.05 -3.17 10.46
N ILE A 60 0.42 -4.21 11.00
CA ILE A 60 0.33 -5.52 10.34
C ILE A 60 -1.12 -5.93 10.18
N ASN A 61 -1.56 -6.10 8.93
CA ASN A 61 -2.83 -6.71 8.61
C ASN A 61 -2.75 -8.22 8.89
N VAL A 62 -3.72 -8.74 9.61
CA VAL A 62 -3.91 -10.17 9.91
C VAL A 62 -5.37 -10.55 9.68
N ALA A 63 -5.63 -11.83 9.40
CA ALA A 63 -6.99 -12.27 9.13
C ALA A 63 -7.89 -12.18 10.36
N ASP A 64 -7.37 -12.59 11.53
CA ASP A 64 -8.13 -12.72 12.77
C ASP A 64 -7.21 -12.77 14.01
N ALA A 65 -7.82 -12.93 15.19
CA ALA A 65 -7.11 -13.03 16.46
C ALA A 65 -6.19 -14.26 16.56
N HIS A 66 -6.50 -15.33 15.86
CA HIS A 66 -5.66 -16.54 15.86
C HIS A 66 -4.34 -16.26 15.11
N MET A 67 -4.43 -15.69 13.92
CA MET A 67 -3.26 -15.29 13.13
C MET A 67 -2.44 -14.21 13.86
N GLU A 68 -3.10 -13.24 14.52
CA GLU A 68 -2.42 -12.26 15.36
C GLU A 68 -1.60 -12.94 16.46
N GLN A 69 -2.18 -13.91 17.18
CA GLN A 69 -1.49 -14.61 18.25
C GLN A 69 -0.24 -15.36 17.73
N GLN A 70 -0.37 -16.03 16.59
CA GLN A 70 0.76 -16.73 15.95
C GLN A 70 1.87 -15.73 15.55
N ALA A 71 1.50 -14.63 14.91
CA ALA A 71 2.43 -13.59 14.53
C ALA A 71 3.15 -12.97 15.74
N ARG A 72 2.41 -12.68 16.83
CA ARG A 72 2.98 -12.14 18.07
C ARG A 72 4.01 -13.10 18.68
N MET A 73 3.68 -14.39 18.81
CA MET A 73 4.61 -15.38 19.37
C MET A 73 5.90 -15.44 18.55
N LEU A 74 5.80 -15.46 17.22
CA LEU A 74 6.95 -15.49 16.33
C LEU A 74 7.79 -14.23 16.45
N LEU A 75 7.19 -13.05 16.44
CA LEU A 75 7.90 -11.78 16.57
C LEU A 75 8.61 -11.65 17.93
N GLN A 76 7.97 -12.11 19.01
CA GLN A 76 8.58 -12.16 20.35
C GLN A 76 9.77 -13.11 20.40
N GLN A 77 9.71 -14.29 19.78
CA GLN A 77 10.82 -15.23 19.67
C GLN A 77 12.04 -14.63 18.96
N HIS A 78 11.79 -13.70 18.03
CA HIS A 78 12.84 -12.97 17.30
C HIS A 78 13.23 -11.63 17.95
N GLU A 79 12.77 -11.39 19.19
CA GLU A 79 13.10 -10.18 19.98
C GLU A 79 12.73 -8.86 19.26
N VAL A 80 11.58 -8.85 18.56
CA VAL A 80 11.02 -7.64 17.96
C VAL A 80 10.50 -6.73 19.08
N ASN A 81 10.69 -5.43 18.95
CA ASN A 81 10.10 -4.44 19.86
C ASN A 81 8.58 -4.35 19.66
N MET A 82 7.84 -5.13 20.46
CA MET A 82 6.38 -5.23 20.37
C MET A 82 5.63 -3.95 20.75
N ASP A 83 6.24 -3.02 21.45
CA ASP A 83 5.62 -1.72 21.78
C ASP A 83 5.41 -0.85 20.54
N ARG A 84 6.14 -1.16 19.45
CA ARG A 84 6.02 -0.50 18.15
C ARG A 84 5.28 -1.32 17.09
N VAL A 85 4.70 -2.46 17.45
CA VAL A 85 3.91 -3.30 16.53
C VAL A 85 2.42 -3.15 16.86
N ARG A 86 1.61 -2.92 15.84
CA ARG A 86 0.14 -2.90 15.94
C ARG A 86 -0.45 -3.85 14.93
N PHE A 87 -1.44 -4.63 15.35
CA PHE A 87 -2.17 -5.54 14.47
C PHE A 87 -3.55 -4.98 14.16
N PHE A 88 -3.99 -5.25 12.94
CA PHE A 88 -5.31 -4.89 12.44
C PHE A 88 -5.95 -6.12 11.82
N HIS A 89 -7.19 -6.42 12.23
CA HIS A 89 -7.93 -7.56 11.70
C HIS A 89 -8.54 -7.19 10.35
N HIS A 90 -7.65 -7.03 9.38
CA HIS A 90 -7.96 -6.80 7.97
C HIS A 90 -7.50 -8.04 7.18
N PRO A 91 -8.41 -9.00 6.89
CA PRO A 91 -8.06 -10.16 6.08
C PRO A 91 -7.53 -9.73 4.71
N THR A 92 -6.51 -10.43 4.22
CA THR A 92 -5.91 -10.24 2.90
C THR A 92 -5.86 -11.57 2.15
N ASN A 93 -5.78 -11.52 0.81
CA ASN A 93 -5.53 -12.71 0.00
C ASN A 93 -4.04 -13.07 0.00
N ASP A 94 -3.16 -12.04 0.05
CA ASP A 94 -1.71 -12.22 0.08
C ASP A 94 -1.00 -11.09 0.85
N ALA A 95 0.34 -11.11 0.89
CA ALA A 95 1.17 -10.25 1.73
C ALA A 95 1.77 -9.03 0.97
N TRP A 96 1.37 -8.77 -0.26
CA TRP A 96 1.99 -7.78 -1.15
C TRP A 96 1.50 -6.35 -0.92
N CYS A 97 1.69 -5.84 0.31
CA CYS A 97 1.28 -4.50 0.73
C CYS A 97 1.85 -3.37 -0.13
N ARG A 98 3.01 -3.55 -0.77
CA ARG A 98 3.56 -2.59 -1.71
C ARG A 98 2.60 -2.33 -2.87
N ASP A 99 1.89 -3.38 -3.32
CA ASP A 99 1.08 -3.31 -4.53
C ASP A 99 -0.39 -2.99 -4.24
N HIS A 100 -0.96 -3.53 -3.16
CA HIS A 100 -2.36 -3.31 -2.78
C HIS A 100 -2.55 -2.32 -1.63
N GLY A 101 -1.47 -1.83 -1.01
CA GLY A 101 -1.56 -0.92 0.13
C GLY A 101 -2.00 0.50 -0.25
N PRO A 102 -2.41 1.30 0.74
CA PRO A 102 -2.89 2.67 0.51
C PRO A 102 -1.77 3.60 0.04
N ALA A 103 -2.07 4.46 -0.93
CA ALA A 103 -1.22 5.58 -1.27
C ALA A 103 -1.55 6.78 -0.38
N PHE A 104 -0.69 7.07 0.60
CA PHE A 104 -0.87 8.21 1.51
C PHE A 104 -0.34 9.50 0.87
N LEU A 105 -1.21 10.47 0.66
CA LEU A 105 -0.84 11.82 0.27
C LEU A 105 -0.88 12.76 1.46
N ILE A 106 -0.06 13.79 1.41
CA ILE A 106 0.05 14.78 2.48
C ILE A 106 -0.20 16.20 1.95
N ASN A 107 -0.83 17.02 2.79
CA ASN A 107 -0.90 18.47 2.67
C ASN A 107 -0.75 19.06 4.09
N PRO A 108 0.49 19.49 4.48
CA PRO A 108 0.75 20.01 5.84
C PRO A 108 -0.08 21.24 6.21
N ASP A 109 -0.53 22.02 5.20
CA ASP A 109 -1.29 23.25 5.41
C ASP A 109 -2.80 23.01 5.54
N SER A 110 -3.25 21.77 5.27
CA SER A 110 -4.67 21.40 5.39
C SER A 110 -5.04 21.06 6.84
N ARG A 111 -6.32 21.34 7.20
CA ARG A 111 -6.89 20.84 8.47
C ARG A 111 -6.94 19.30 8.52
N GLN A 112 -7.04 18.68 7.36
CA GLN A 112 -6.91 17.23 7.17
C GLN A 112 -5.55 16.97 6.49
N PRO A 113 -4.45 16.74 7.25
CA PRO A 113 -3.10 16.75 6.68
C PRO A 113 -2.76 15.52 5.85
N LYS A 114 -3.59 14.48 5.87
CA LYS A 114 -3.39 13.22 5.16
C LYS A 114 -4.67 12.75 4.50
N VAL A 115 -4.54 12.19 3.31
CA VAL A 115 -5.60 11.48 2.61
C VAL A 115 -5.04 10.18 2.02
N ILE A 116 -5.91 9.26 1.67
CA ILE A 116 -5.56 8.02 0.99
C ILE A 116 -6.08 8.08 -0.44
N VAL A 117 -5.28 7.60 -1.38
CA VAL A 117 -5.76 7.20 -2.71
C VAL A 117 -5.81 5.69 -2.72
N ASP A 118 -7.01 5.17 -2.97
CA ASP A 118 -7.34 3.75 -3.08
C ASP A 118 -7.36 3.38 -4.56
N TRP A 119 -6.20 2.97 -5.07
CA TRP A 119 -6.06 2.45 -6.42
C TRP A 119 -6.59 1.02 -6.48
N GLY A 120 -7.31 0.68 -7.55
CA GLY A 120 -7.80 -0.68 -7.73
C GLY A 120 -6.65 -1.68 -7.87
N HIS A 121 -6.76 -2.82 -7.21
CA HIS A 121 -5.83 -3.94 -7.31
C HIS A 121 -6.52 -5.14 -7.95
N ASN A 122 -5.90 -5.76 -8.97
CA ASN A 122 -6.46 -6.90 -9.67
C ASN A 122 -5.48 -8.09 -9.79
N ALA A 123 -4.61 -8.26 -8.79
CA ALA A 123 -3.59 -9.30 -8.74
C ALA A 123 -2.76 -9.37 -10.04
N TRP A 124 -2.18 -8.22 -10.41
CA TRP A 124 -1.31 -8.06 -11.59
C TRP A 124 -1.96 -8.47 -12.91
N GLY A 125 -3.23 -8.10 -13.07
CA GLY A 125 -4.00 -8.41 -14.27
C GLY A 125 -4.71 -9.75 -14.21
N GLY A 126 -5.22 -10.16 -13.04
CA GLY A 126 -5.92 -11.42 -12.84
C GLY A 126 -5.00 -12.64 -12.83
N LYS A 127 -3.69 -12.42 -12.60
CA LYS A 127 -2.68 -13.48 -12.68
C LYS A 127 -2.71 -14.42 -11.46
N TYR A 128 -3.09 -13.88 -10.29
CA TYR A 128 -3.11 -14.61 -9.01
C TYR A 128 -4.41 -14.34 -8.23
N PRO A 129 -5.58 -14.79 -8.73
CA PRO A 129 -6.83 -14.66 -7.99
C PRO A 129 -6.88 -15.63 -6.80
N PRO A 130 -7.69 -15.34 -5.74
CA PRO A 130 -8.53 -14.14 -5.57
C PRO A 130 -7.72 -12.91 -5.13
N PHE A 131 -8.33 -11.70 -5.20
CA PHE A 131 -7.69 -10.44 -4.79
C PHE A 131 -8.68 -9.46 -4.13
N ASP A 132 -9.89 -9.88 -3.93
CA ASP A 132 -10.99 -9.06 -3.39
C ASP A 132 -10.74 -8.55 -1.97
N LEU A 133 -10.00 -9.31 -1.15
CA LEU A 133 -9.60 -8.89 0.19
C LEU A 133 -8.43 -7.91 0.17
N ASP A 134 -7.54 -8.03 -0.79
CA ASP A 134 -6.41 -7.12 -0.98
C ASP A 134 -6.88 -5.76 -1.51
N ASP A 135 -7.78 -5.77 -2.49
CA ASP A 135 -8.32 -4.58 -3.14
C ASP A 135 -9.02 -3.60 -2.18
N VAL A 136 -9.57 -4.08 -1.08
CA VAL A 136 -10.28 -3.24 -0.09
C VAL A 136 -9.40 -2.73 1.07
N ILE A 137 -8.14 -3.09 1.12
CA ILE A 137 -7.23 -2.74 2.23
C ILE A 137 -7.08 -1.23 2.41
N PRO A 138 -6.88 -0.41 1.35
CA PRO A 138 -6.75 1.04 1.52
C PRO A 138 -7.99 1.67 2.18
N SER A 139 -9.17 1.27 1.77
CA SER A 139 -10.44 1.72 2.34
C SER A 139 -10.59 1.32 3.81
N ARG A 140 -10.25 0.07 4.19
CA ARG A 140 -10.28 -0.39 5.59
C ARG A 140 -9.31 0.38 6.48
N ILE A 141 -8.14 0.72 5.96
CA ILE A 141 -7.16 1.55 6.68
C ILE A 141 -7.70 2.97 6.83
N GLY A 142 -8.34 3.53 5.79
CA GLY A 142 -9.00 4.83 5.85
C GLY A 142 -10.07 4.88 6.95
N GLU A 143 -10.92 3.86 7.04
CA GLU A 143 -11.92 3.73 8.10
C GLU A 143 -11.29 3.63 9.50
N ALA A 144 -10.29 2.77 9.68
CA ALA A 144 -9.63 2.54 10.97
C ALA A 144 -8.96 3.80 11.53
N TYR A 145 -8.46 4.68 10.67
CA TYR A 145 -7.78 5.92 11.04
C TYR A 145 -8.60 7.19 10.80
N GLN A 146 -9.83 7.05 10.30
CA GLN A 146 -10.71 8.17 9.92
C GLN A 146 -10.02 9.13 8.92
N ILE A 147 -9.27 8.57 7.97
CA ILE A 147 -8.60 9.30 6.90
C ILE A 147 -9.50 9.25 5.66
N PRO A 148 -9.81 10.40 5.03
CA PRO A 148 -10.57 10.43 3.78
C PRO A 148 -9.89 9.61 2.68
N VAL A 149 -10.70 8.89 1.89
CA VAL A 149 -10.24 8.02 0.82
C VAL A 149 -10.79 8.52 -0.52
N TYR A 150 -9.90 8.65 -1.49
CA TYR A 150 -10.23 8.95 -2.88
C TYR A 150 -10.11 7.68 -3.73
N HIS A 151 -11.10 7.45 -4.60
CA HIS A 151 -11.16 6.27 -5.46
C HIS A 151 -11.03 6.67 -6.92
N PRO A 152 -9.84 6.52 -7.55
CA PRO A 152 -9.64 6.85 -8.96
C PRO A 152 -10.45 5.99 -9.92
N GLY A 153 -10.75 4.75 -9.52
CA GLY A 153 -11.51 3.79 -10.33
C GLY A 153 -10.69 3.12 -11.45
N ILE A 154 -9.37 3.20 -11.38
CA ILE A 154 -8.45 2.51 -12.29
C ILE A 154 -7.53 1.57 -11.53
N ILE A 155 -7.00 0.56 -12.22
CA ILE A 155 -6.07 -0.42 -11.66
C ILE A 155 -4.65 0.14 -11.67
N MET A 156 -3.98 0.11 -10.52
CA MET A 156 -2.56 0.45 -10.42
C MET A 156 -1.94 -0.15 -9.15
N GLU A 157 -0.85 -0.83 -9.31
CA GLU A 157 -0.04 -1.30 -8.19
C GLU A 157 0.91 -0.22 -7.69
N GLY A 158 1.05 -0.06 -6.36
CA GLY A 158 2.02 0.84 -5.77
C GLY A 158 3.48 0.53 -6.15
N GLY A 159 3.77 -0.74 -6.45
CA GLY A 159 5.08 -1.18 -6.96
C GLY A 159 5.39 -0.78 -8.41
N SER A 160 4.41 -0.22 -9.14
CA SER A 160 4.60 0.25 -10.52
C SER A 160 5.12 1.69 -10.61
N VAL A 161 5.23 2.40 -9.49
CA VAL A 161 5.60 3.82 -9.43
C VAL A 161 6.62 4.10 -8.33
N ASP A 162 7.52 5.06 -8.58
CA ASP A 162 8.44 5.61 -7.58
C ASP A 162 8.46 7.14 -7.63
N PHE A 163 8.74 7.78 -6.49
CA PHE A 163 8.59 9.22 -6.31
C PHE A 163 9.84 9.85 -5.67
N ASN A 164 10.22 11.03 -6.15
CA ASN A 164 11.24 11.84 -5.50
C ASN A 164 10.71 12.80 -4.41
N GLY A 165 9.38 12.87 -4.23
CA GLY A 165 8.72 13.79 -3.29
C GLY A 165 8.78 15.26 -3.68
N ALA A 166 9.33 15.60 -4.85
CA ALA A 166 9.48 16.95 -5.39
C ALA A 166 8.74 17.12 -6.75
N GLY A 167 7.68 16.34 -6.95
CA GLY A 167 6.82 16.43 -8.12
C GLY A 167 7.23 15.56 -9.31
N ALA A 168 8.24 14.70 -9.19
CA ALA A 168 8.59 13.75 -10.23
C ALA A 168 8.23 12.31 -9.82
N LEU A 169 7.70 11.56 -10.79
CA LEU A 169 7.36 10.15 -10.72
C LEU A 169 8.07 9.40 -11.85
N ILE A 170 8.61 8.22 -11.55
CA ILE A 170 9.10 7.27 -12.53
C ILE A 170 8.24 6.02 -12.56
N THR A 171 7.96 5.50 -13.76
CA THR A 171 7.12 4.31 -13.97
C THR A 171 7.56 3.55 -15.20
N SER A 172 6.82 2.48 -15.55
CA SER A 172 7.08 1.70 -16.75
C SER A 172 5.81 1.45 -17.58
N THR A 173 5.97 1.49 -18.89
CA THR A 173 4.89 1.17 -19.84
C THR A 173 4.42 -0.27 -19.72
N SER A 174 5.30 -1.20 -19.33
CA SER A 174 4.96 -2.61 -19.16
C SER A 174 3.99 -2.86 -17.99
N CYS A 175 3.93 -1.97 -17.03
CA CYS A 175 2.94 -2.00 -15.93
C CYS A 175 1.66 -1.23 -16.32
N LEU A 176 1.76 0.08 -16.42
CA LEU A 176 0.57 0.94 -16.52
C LEU A 176 -0.15 0.85 -17.86
N LEU A 177 0.57 0.58 -18.97
CA LEU A 177 -0.03 0.44 -20.31
C LEU A 177 -0.30 -1.02 -20.70
N ASN A 178 -0.18 -1.95 -19.73
CA ASN A 178 -0.52 -3.35 -20.01
C ASN A 178 -2.04 -3.48 -20.17
N PRO A 179 -2.51 -4.13 -21.26
CA PRO A 179 -3.94 -4.25 -21.53
C PRO A 179 -4.73 -5.04 -20.47
N ASN A 180 -4.06 -5.75 -19.57
CA ASN A 180 -4.71 -6.43 -18.44
C ASN A 180 -4.92 -5.55 -17.21
N ARG A 181 -4.63 -4.24 -17.28
CA ARG A 181 -4.92 -3.25 -16.25
C ARG A 181 -6.09 -2.36 -16.68
N ASN A 182 -5.82 -1.39 -17.54
CA ASN A 182 -6.77 -0.36 -17.95
C ASN A 182 -6.86 -0.28 -19.50
N PRO A 183 -7.35 -1.32 -20.20
CA PRO A 183 -7.32 -1.39 -21.68
C PRO A 183 -8.15 -0.29 -22.36
N HIS A 184 -9.04 0.35 -21.63
CA HIS A 184 -9.92 1.42 -22.12
C HIS A 184 -9.29 2.80 -22.02
N LEU A 185 -8.13 2.93 -21.38
CA LEU A 185 -7.44 4.22 -21.19
C LEU A 185 -6.22 4.33 -22.11
N SER A 186 -6.05 5.51 -22.68
CA SER A 186 -4.83 5.92 -23.37
C SER A 186 -3.72 6.27 -22.39
N LYS A 187 -2.46 6.28 -22.87
CA LYS A 187 -1.31 6.75 -22.09
C LYS A 187 -1.57 8.12 -21.46
N ARG A 188 -2.10 9.07 -22.25
CA ARG A 188 -2.38 10.46 -21.79
C ARG A 188 -3.43 10.49 -20.66
N GLU A 189 -4.44 9.64 -20.71
CA GLU A 189 -5.44 9.55 -19.64
C GLU A 189 -4.84 8.96 -18.37
N ILE A 190 -4.02 7.91 -18.48
CA ILE A 190 -3.30 7.35 -17.32
C ILE A 190 -2.36 8.39 -16.71
N GLU A 191 -1.57 9.12 -17.52
CA GLU A 191 -0.72 10.21 -17.04
C GLU A 191 -1.53 11.30 -16.32
N GLN A 192 -2.73 11.62 -16.81
CA GLN A 192 -3.61 12.58 -16.14
C GLN A 192 -4.08 12.07 -14.77
N TYR A 193 -4.42 10.77 -14.63
CA TYR A 193 -4.72 10.17 -13.33
C TYR A 193 -3.53 10.32 -12.35
N LEU A 194 -2.31 10.08 -12.81
CA LEU A 194 -1.12 10.24 -11.97
C LEU A 194 -0.93 11.68 -11.50
N VAL A 195 -1.15 12.66 -12.37
CA VAL A 195 -1.11 14.09 -12.02
C VAL A 195 -2.21 14.43 -11.00
N ASP A 196 -3.44 14.02 -11.26
CA ASP A 196 -4.61 14.38 -10.46
C ASP A 196 -4.62 13.74 -9.07
N TYR A 197 -4.11 12.49 -8.97
CA TYR A 197 -4.19 11.72 -7.73
C TYR A 197 -2.89 11.57 -6.96
N TYR A 198 -1.72 11.88 -7.56
CA TYR A 198 -0.45 11.93 -6.84
C TYR A 198 0.13 13.34 -6.69
N GLY A 199 -0.40 14.32 -7.42
CA GLY A 199 0.10 15.70 -7.38
C GLY A 199 1.49 15.86 -8.02
N VAL A 200 1.83 15.00 -8.98
CA VAL A 200 3.11 15.08 -9.71
C VAL A 200 3.02 16.03 -10.90
N GLN A 201 4.17 16.58 -11.30
CA GLN A 201 4.32 17.51 -12.42
C GLN A 201 5.12 16.93 -13.58
N GLN A 202 5.92 15.89 -13.28
CA GLN A 202 6.78 15.23 -14.26
C GLN A 202 6.64 13.71 -14.13
N ILE A 203 6.44 13.04 -15.24
CA ILE A 203 6.37 11.57 -15.35
C ILE A 203 7.51 11.12 -16.29
N LEU A 204 8.33 10.18 -15.83
CA LEU A 204 9.51 9.62 -16.52
C LEU A 204 9.27 8.16 -16.90
#